data_54c8a22e530b974e2aa25c3c9665cf1b
#
_entry.id   54c8a22e530b974e2aa25c3c9665cf1b
#
_cell.length_a   1.000
_cell.length_b   1.000
_cell.length_c   1.000
_cell.angle_alpha   90.00
_cell.angle_beta   90.00
_cell.angle_gamma   90.00
#
_symmetry.space_group_name_H-M   'P 1'
#
loop_
_entity.id
_entity.type
_entity.pdbx_description
1 polymer ?
#
loop_
_entity_poly.entity_id
_entity_poly.type
_entity_poly.pdbx_seq_one_letter_code
_entity_poly.pdbx_strand_id
1 'polypeptide(L)'
;MRSLAIAVVVTGAAVGFANGARAEAAKLFFEGDMVRGAQAGAPGPFCVLNNQFKHLEKIVWRFRVLDQNGKVLDKDGLKSLVVELPDGQKLNAQYGPHPGGNNPATDYFWTAIWTIPASYPNGTLVYKATATDLQGQTATWEPFNRVTSQLQVVAGEIEIKKP
;
A
#
# COMPACT_ATOMS: atom_id res chain seq x y z
N MET A 1 41.90 71.72 17.49
CA MET A 1 41.98 70.42 16.78
C MET A 1 41.03 69.45 17.51
N ARG A 2 39.88 69.10 16.88
CA ARG A 2 38.85 68.21 17.45
C ARG A 2 38.98 66.86 16.73
N SER A 3 39.37 65.82 17.44
CA SER A 3 39.41 64.47 16.91
C SER A 3 38.02 63.86 16.91
N LEU A 4 37.58 63.43 15.75
CA LEU A 4 36.30 62.71 15.53
C LEU A 4 36.61 61.19 15.63
N ALA A 5 36.02 60.54 16.60
CA ALA A 5 36.11 59.09 16.73
C ALA A 5 34.90 58.43 16.01
N ILE A 6 35.15 57.62 15.02
CA ILE A 6 34.14 56.86 14.28
C ILE A 6 34.02 55.48 14.97
N ALA A 7 32.89 55.19 15.56
CA ALA A 7 32.55 53.87 16.06
C ALA A 7 31.95 53.02 14.94
N VAL A 8 32.63 51.93 14.57
CA VAL A 8 32.11 50.93 13.63
C VAL A 8 31.35 49.87 14.41
N VAL A 9 30.03 49.86 14.24
CA VAL A 9 29.17 48.81 14.77
C VAL A 9 29.13 47.64 13.78
N VAL A 10 29.75 46.49 14.13
CA VAL A 10 29.66 45.27 13.34
C VAL A 10 28.46 44.47 13.84
N THR A 11 27.36 44.49 13.10
CA THR A 11 26.19 43.64 13.32
C THR A 11 26.49 42.25 12.73
N GLY A 12 26.86 41.31 13.61
CA GLY A 12 26.99 39.90 13.22
C GLY A 12 25.60 39.27 13.03
N ALA A 13 25.24 38.94 11.79
CA ALA A 13 24.08 38.13 11.48
C ALA A 13 24.38 36.67 11.85
N ALA A 14 23.74 36.15 12.90
CA ALA A 14 23.77 34.73 13.24
C ALA A 14 22.91 33.97 12.23
N VAL A 15 23.54 33.28 11.30
CA VAL A 15 22.88 32.33 10.41
C VAL A 15 22.53 31.07 11.24
N GLY A 16 21.31 30.99 11.72
CA GLY A 16 20.78 29.82 12.39
C GLY A 16 20.63 28.68 11.36
N PHE A 17 21.52 27.71 11.38
CA PHE A 17 21.30 26.43 10.68
C PHE A 17 20.13 25.72 11.38
N ALA A 18 18.95 25.80 10.78
CA ALA A 18 17.86 24.93 11.16
C ALA A 18 18.28 23.50 10.79
N ASN A 19 18.73 22.73 11.79
CA ASN A 19 18.86 21.28 11.66
C ASN A 19 17.45 20.75 11.42
N GLY A 20 17.08 20.58 10.14
CA GLY A 20 15.90 19.84 9.75
C GLY A 20 16.06 18.43 10.28
N ALA A 21 15.41 18.14 11.41
CA ALA A 21 15.29 16.78 11.91
C ALA A 21 14.67 15.95 10.78
N ARG A 22 15.49 15.13 10.12
CA ARG A 22 15.02 14.16 9.13
C ARG A 22 14.10 13.22 9.90
N ALA A 23 12.80 13.29 9.63
CA ALA A 23 11.85 12.38 10.24
C ALA A 23 12.33 10.95 9.98
N GLU A 24 12.59 10.20 11.05
CA GLU A 24 12.96 8.79 10.93
C GLU A 24 11.79 8.05 10.27
N ALA A 25 12.08 7.25 9.24
CA ALA A 25 11.04 6.49 8.57
C ALA A 25 10.34 5.55 9.59
N ALA A 26 9.01 5.43 9.48
CA ALA A 26 8.26 4.55 10.36
C ALA A 26 8.80 3.11 10.27
N LYS A 27 9.07 2.51 11.43
CA LYS A 27 9.49 1.09 11.52
C LYS A 27 8.24 0.23 11.52
N LEU A 28 7.68 0.00 10.34
CA LEU A 28 6.51 -0.83 10.14
C LEU A 28 6.89 -2.12 9.41
N PHE A 29 6.29 -3.21 9.84
CA PHE A 29 6.45 -4.52 9.22
C PHE A 29 5.14 -4.91 8.53
N PHE A 30 5.24 -5.62 7.41
CA PHE A 30 4.09 -6.02 6.62
C PHE A 30 4.01 -7.53 6.52
N GLU A 31 2.84 -8.07 6.79
CA GLU A 31 2.40 -9.38 6.33
C GLU A 31 1.35 -9.14 5.26
N GLY A 32 1.48 -9.78 4.10
CA GLY A 32 0.56 -9.55 3.01
C GLY A 32 0.39 -10.74 2.10
N ASP A 33 -0.84 -10.91 1.61
CA ASP A 33 -1.17 -11.90 0.59
C ASP A 33 -2.17 -11.36 -0.43
N MET A 34 -2.43 -12.15 -1.46
CA MET A 34 -3.44 -11.88 -2.47
C MET A 34 -4.36 -13.07 -2.61
N VAL A 35 -5.65 -12.77 -2.71
CA VAL A 35 -6.67 -13.80 -2.96
C VAL A 35 -7.58 -13.38 -4.11
N ARG A 36 -8.18 -14.39 -4.74
CA ARG A 36 -9.28 -14.14 -5.68
C ARG A 36 -10.51 -13.70 -4.89
N GLY A 37 -11.03 -12.51 -5.21
CA GLY A 37 -12.25 -12.00 -4.61
C GLY A 37 -13.50 -12.64 -5.19
N ALA A 38 -14.57 -12.65 -4.40
CA ALA A 38 -15.88 -13.06 -4.88
C ALA A 38 -16.37 -12.14 -6.00
N GLN A 39 -16.91 -12.73 -7.06
CA GLN A 39 -17.47 -12.01 -8.20
C GLN A 39 -18.73 -12.73 -8.66
N ALA A 40 -19.82 -11.98 -8.88
CA ALA A 40 -21.07 -12.53 -9.36
C ALA A 40 -20.86 -13.20 -10.73
N GLY A 41 -21.29 -14.46 -10.85
CA GLY A 41 -21.21 -15.24 -12.10
C GLY A 41 -19.83 -15.79 -12.45
N ALA A 42 -18.79 -15.53 -11.64
CA ALA A 42 -17.47 -16.12 -11.88
C ALA A 42 -17.40 -17.54 -11.30
N PRO A 43 -17.02 -18.55 -12.11
CA PRO A 43 -16.83 -19.90 -11.61
C PRO A 43 -15.57 -20.01 -10.74
N GLY A 44 -15.62 -20.91 -9.77
CA GLY A 44 -14.46 -21.31 -8.98
C GLY A 44 -14.42 -20.74 -7.57
N PRO A 45 -13.48 -21.24 -6.76
CA PRO A 45 -13.35 -20.83 -5.37
C PRO A 45 -12.86 -19.38 -5.26
N PHE A 46 -13.40 -18.66 -4.27
CA PHE A 46 -12.93 -17.32 -3.86
C PHE A 46 -12.21 -17.39 -2.51
N CYS A 47 -11.51 -16.33 -2.14
CA CYS A 47 -10.62 -16.27 -0.97
C CYS A 47 -9.50 -17.32 -0.98
N VAL A 48 -9.10 -17.78 -2.18
CA VAL A 48 -7.96 -18.68 -2.37
C VAL A 48 -6.74 -17.85 -2.75
N LEU A 49 -5.60 -18.15 -2.13
CA LEU A 49 -4.32 -17.54 -2.48
C LEU A 49 -4.04 -17.75 -3.96
N ASN A 50 -3.74 -16.67 -4.65
CA ASN A 50 -3.48 -16.70 -6.08
C ASN A 50 -2.49 -15.59 -6.46
N ASN A 51 -1.62 -15.87 -7.42
CA ASN A 51 -0.71 -14.89 -8.01
C ASN A 51 -0.91 -14.74 -9.54
N GLN A 52 -1.85 -15.49 -10.11
CA GLN A 52 -2.24 -15.39 -11.52
C GLN A 52 -3.72 -15.05 -11.61
N PHE A 53 -4.03 -13.95 -12.28
CA PHE A 53 -5.39 -13.47 -12.42
C PHE A 53 -5.69 -13.21 -13.89
N LYS A 54 -6.93 -13.44 -14.27
CA LYS A 54 -7.46 -13.13 -15.60
C LYS A 54 -8.12 -11.75 -15.61
N HIS A 55 -8.27 -11.17 -16.77
CA HIS A 55 -9.10 -9.98 -16.95
C HIS A 55 -10.50 -10.21 -16.35
N LEU A 56 -11.08 -9.14 -15.82
CA LEU A 56 -12.35 -9.12 -15.11
C LEU A 56 -12.38 -9.85 -13.77
N GLU A 57 -11.33 -10.56 -13.40
CA GLU A 57 -11.24 -11.11 -12.03
C GLU A 57 -10.96 -10.01 -11.01
N LYS A 58 -11.40 -10.27 -9.80
CA LYS A 58 -11.19 -9.38 -8.66
C LYS A 58 -9.99 -9.84 -7.85
N ILE A 59 -9.00 -8.97 -7.71
CA ILE A 59 -7.88 -9.15 -6.80
C ILE A 59 -8.26 -8.52 -5.45
N VAL A 60 -7.94 -9.22 -4.38
CA VAL A 60 -8.06 -8.71 -3.02
C VAL A 60 -6.72 -8.87 -2.34
N TRP A 61 -6.04 -7.75 -2.10
CA TRP A 61 -4.85 -7.71 -1.26
C TRP A 61 -5.29 -7.63 0.20
N ARG A 62 -4.65 -8.42 1.05
CA ARG A 62 -4.87 -8.40 2.50
C ARG A 62 -3.56 -8.15 3.20
N PHE A 63 -3.53 -7.20 4.11
CA PHE A 63 -2.34 -6.86 4.87
C PHE A 63 -2.62 -6.81 6.36
N ARG A 64 -1.67 -7.29 7.14
CA ARG A 64 -1.44 -6.84 8.51
C ARG A 64 -0.22 -5.95 8.52
N VAL A 65 -0.31 -4.83 9.20
CA VAL A 65 0.81 -3.92 9.43
C VAL A 65 1.11 -3.95 10.92
N LEU A 66 2.37 -4.17 11.25
CA LEU A 66 2.82 -4.28 12.63
C LEU A 66 3.80 -3.15 12.95
N ASP A 67 3.78 -2.68 14.18
CA ASP A 67 4.78 -1.76 14.70
C ASP A 67 6.09 -2.50 15.06
N GLN A 68 7.08 -1.74 15.53
CA GLN A 68 8.39 -2.28 15.94
C GLN A 68 8.32 -3.28 17.12
N ASN A 69 7.20 -3.34 17.85
CA ASN A 69 6.97 -4.25 18.95
C ASN A 69 6.16 -5.48 18.53
N GLY A 70 5.81 -5.60 17.25
CA GLY A 70 4.99 -6.68 16.72
C GLY A 70 3.49 -6.52 16.98
N LYS A 71 3.03 -5.34 17.41
CA LYS A 71 1.61 -5.05 17.60
C LYS A 71 0.97 -4.78 16.22
N VAL A 72 -0.12 -5.48 15.92
CA VAL A 72 -0.92 -5.21 14.72
C VAL A 72 -1.61 -3.85 14.84
N LEU A 73 -1.47 -3.04 13.81
CA LEU A 73 -2.04 -1.71 13.70
C LEU A 73 -3.36 -1.76 12.92
N ASP A 74 -4.41 -1.37 13.60
CA ASP A 74 -5.77 -1.25 13.07
C ASP A 74 -6.05 0.17 12.54
N LYS A 75 -7.32 0.53 12.34
CA LYS A 75 -7.77 1.86 11.92
C LYS A 75 -7.42 3.00 12.89
N ASP A 76 -7.16 2.66 14.17
CA ASP A 76 -6.76 3.62 15.20
C ASP A 76 -5.24 3.69 15.36
N GLY A 77 -4.50 2.77 14.72
CA GLY A 77 -3.04 2.71 14.71
C GLY A 77 -2.38 3.19 13.41
N LEU A 78 -3.12 3.15 12.29
CA LEU A 78 -2.65 3.65 10.99
C LEU A 78 -3.60 4.71 10.44
N LYS A 79 -3.02 5.76 9.87
CA LYS A 79 -3.75 6.77 9.12
C LYS A 79 -4.27 6.23 7.79
N SER A 80 -3.46 5.44 7.08
CA SER A 80 -3.84 4.86 5.79
C SER A 80 -2.92 3.72 5.38
N LEU A 81 -3.44 2.84 4.52
CA LEU A 81 -2.68 1.90 3.71
C LEU A 81 -3.18 1.99 2.27
N VAL A 82 -2.25 2.15 1.32
CA VAL A 82 -2.56 2.37 -0.09
C VAL A 82 -1.76 1.37 -0.94
N VAL A 83 -2.43 0.64 -1.83
CA VAL A 83 -1.79 -0.14 -2.88
C VAL A 83 -1.72 0.72 -4.13
N GLU A 84 -0.52 0.88 -4.70
CA GLU A 84 -0.28 1.64 -5.92
C GLU A 84 0.11 0.69 -7.05
N LEU A 85 -0.60 0.80 -8.16
CA LEU A 85 -0.39 0.03 -9.38
C LEU A 85 0.61 0.73 -10.32
N PRO A 86 1.19 0.01 -11.31
CA PRO A 86 2.20 0.59 -12.21
C PRO A 86 1.70 1.77 -13.06
N ASP A 87 0.40 1.82 -13.34
CA ASP A 87 -0.26 2.90 -14.07
C ASP A 87 -0.55 4.14 -13.20
N GLY A 88 -0.12 4.12 -11.93
CA GLY A 88 -0.32 5.19 -10.98
C GLY A 88 -1.68 5.14 -10.25
N GLN A 89 -2.52 4.16 -10.54
CA GLN A 89 -3.78 3.99 -9.81
C GLN A 89 -3.49 3.67 -8.35
N LYS A 90 -4.23 4.32 -7.44
CA LYS A 90 -4.11 4.15 -5.99
C LYS A 90 -5.39 3.56 -5.42
N LEU A 91 -5.24 2.45 -4.72
CA LEU A 91 -6.32 1.71 -4.09
C LEU A 91 -6.19 1.87 -2.58
N ASN A 92 -7.13 2.58 -1.96
CA ASN A 92 -7.15 2.75 -0.51
C ASN A 92 -7.65 1.47 0.16
N ALA A 93 -6.83 0.89 1.02
CA ALA A 93 -7.24 -0.26 1.81
C ALA A 93 -8.18 0.16 2.96
N GLN A 94 -9.11 -0.72 3.28
CA GLN A 94 -10.02 -0.57 4.41
C GLN A 94 -9.71 -1.64 5.47
N TYR A 95 -9.66 -1.24 6.73
CA TYR A 95 -9.51 -2.19 7.83
C TYR A 95 -10.87 -2.79 8.19
N GLY A 96 -10.92 -4.12 8.26
CA GLY A 96 -12.19 -4.79 8.53
C GLY A 96 -12.05 -6.27 8.86
N PRO A 97 -13.17 -6.88 9.31
CA PRO A 97 -13.25 -8.29 9.69
C PRO A 97 -13.15 -9.21 8.48
N HIS A 98 -12.61 -10.42 8.72
CA HIS A 98 -12.59 -11.51 7.74
C HIS A 98 -12.98 -12.84 8.43
N PRO A 99 -13.95 -13.62 7.90
CA PRO A 99 -14.86 -13.20 6.83
C PRO A 99 -15.74 -12.03 7.24
N GLY A 100 -16.15 -11.23 6.25
CA GLY A 100 -17.09 -10.14 6.48
C GLY A 100 -18.55 -10.61 6.53
N GLY A 101 -19.46 -9.66 6.71
CA GLY A 101 -20.89 -9.90 6.76
C GLY A 101 -21.36 -10.45 8.11
N ASN A 102 -22.30 -11.39 8.09
CA ASN A 102 -22.92 -11.95 9.30
C ASN A 102 -22.15 -13.11 9.95
N ASN A 103 -21.04 -13.53 9.34
CA ASN A 103 -20.21 -14.59 9.91
C ASN A 103 -19.33 -14.02 11.03
N PRO A 104 -19.08 -14.77 12.12
CA PRO A 104 -18.11 -14.35 13.12
C PRO A 104 -16.76 -14.10 12.49
N ALA A 105 -16.18 -12.93 12.74
CA ALA A 105 -14.84 -12.62 12.27
C ALA A 105 -13.81 -13.51 12.97
N THR A 106 -12.94 -14.15 12.18
CA THR A 106 -11.81 -14.93 12.69
C THR A 106 -10.52 -14.13 12.64
N ASP A 107 -10.50 -13.07 11.84
CA ASP A 107 -9.34 -12.23 11.63
C ASP A 107 -9.72 -10.82 11.16
N TYR A 108 -8.73 -9.90 11.14
CA TYR A 108 -8.90 -8.54 10.67
C TYR A 108 -7.73 -8.16 9.77
N PHE A 109 -8.03 -7.52 8.63
CA PHE A 109 -7.04 -7.10 7.64
C PHE A 109 -7.30 -5.68 7.14
N TRP A 110 -6.24 -5.05 6.68
CA TRP A 110 -6.31 -3.98 5.72
C TRP A 110 -6.51 -4.59 4.33
N THR A 111 -7.60 -4.27 3.68
CA THR A 111 -8.02 -4.92 2.44
C THR A 111 -8.15 -3.90 1.32
N ALA A 112 -7.37 -4.05 0.25
CA ALA A 112 -7.52 -3.31 -1.00
C ALA A 112 -8.12 -4.22 -2.06
N ILE A 113 -9.05 -3.70 -2.87
CA ILE A 113 -9.79 -4.47 -3.86
C ILE A 113 -9.68 -3.80 -5.22
N TRP A 114 -9.41 -4.60 -6.24
CA TRP A 114 -9.38 -4.13 -7.62
C TRP A 114 -9.94 -5.19 -8.57
N THR A 115 -10.77 -4.75 -9.51
CA THR A 115 -11.23 -5.60 -10.62
C THR A 115 -10.39 -5.26 -11.84
N ILE A 116 -9.71 -6.25 -12.41
CA ILE A 116 -8.83 -6.08 -13.55
C ILE A 116 -9.67 -5.66 -14.77
N PRO A 117 -9.42 -4.49 -15.38
CA PRO A 117 -10.13 -4.10 -16.60
C PRO A 117 -9.90 -5.09 -17.74
N ALA A 118 -10.90 -5.26 -18.62
CA ALA A 118 -10.77 -6.13 -19.78
C ALA A 118 -9.62 -5.72 -20.73
N SER A 119 -9.29 -4.43 -20.75
CA SER A 119 -8.21 -3.85 -21.57
C SER A 119 -6.88 -3.75 -20.88
N TYR A 120 -6.74 -4.22 -19.61
CA TYR A 120 -5.48 -4.12 -18.90
C TYR A 120 -4.39 -4.98 -19.56
N PRO A 121 -3.14 -4.52 -19.66
CA PRO A 121 -2.08 -5.31 -20.29
C PRO A 121 -1.82 -6.63 -19.57
N ASN A 122 -1.55 -7.69 -20.35
CA ASN A 122 -1.07 -8.96 -19.82
C ASN A 122 0.38 -8.81 -19.34
N GLY A 123 0.76 -9.57 -18.35
CA GLY A 123 2.14 -9.65 -17.86
C GLY A 123 2.25 -9.58 -16.35
N THR A 124 3.47 -9.36 -15.89
CA THR A 124 3.74 -9.18 -14.46
C THR A 124 3.32 -7.78 -14.03
N LEU A 125 2.48 -7.72 -13.01
CA LEU A 125 2.07 -6.47 -12.39
C LEU A 125 2.93 -6.21 -11.15
N VAL A 126 3.76 -5.17 -11.23
CA VAL A 126 4.56 -4.69 -10.10
C VAL A 126 3.73 -3.67 -9.34
N TYR A 127 3.46 -3.93 -8.08
CA TYR A 127 2.71 -3.04 -7.21
C TYR A 127 3.49 -2.78 -5.92
N LYS A 128 3.12 -1.76 -5.19
CA LYS A 128 3.65 -1.47 -3.86
C LYS A 128 2.52 -1.13 -2.90
N ALA A 129 2.72 -1.44 -1.62
CA ALA A 129 1.82 -1.06 -0.55
C ALA A 129 2.53 -0.05 0.37
N THR A 130 1.93 1.11 0.59
CA THR A 130 2.46 2.16 1.46
C THR A 130 1.53 2.37 2.64
N ALA A 131 2.03 2.14 3.84
CA ALA A 131 1.36 2.47 5.09
C ALA A 131 1.83 3.82 5.60
N THR A 132 0.90 4.60 6.15
CA THR A 132 1.17 5.88 6.80
C THR A 132 0.70 5.79 8.25
N ASP A 133 1.59 6.06 9.20
CA ASP A 133 1.23 6.09 10.61
C ASP A 133 0.49 7.38 11.00
N LEU A 134 0.10 7.47 12.28
CA LEU A 134 -0.63 8.63 12.80
C LEU A 134 0.22 9.92 12.83
N GLN A 135 1.55 9.80 12.80
CA GLN A 135 2.51 10.89 12.75
C GLN A 135 2.81 11.35 11.33
N GLY A 136 2.25 10.65 10.32
CA GLY A 136 2.47 10.94 8.91
C GLY A 136 3.76 10.35 8.35
N GLN A 137 4.44 9.49 9.10
CA GLN A 137 5.60 8.75 8.60
C GLN A 137 5.12 7.58 7.73
N THR A 138 5.88 7.24 6.69
CA THR A 138 5.49 6.21 5.73
C THR A 138 6.50 5.07 5.71
N ALA A 139 5.97 3.86 5.50
CA ALA A 139 6.76 2.69 5.12
C ALA A 139 6.14 2.04 3.88
N THR A 140 6.99 1.56 2.98
CA THR A 140 6.56 0.91 1.73
C THR A 140 7.03 -0.52 1.71
N TRP A 141 6.14 -1.40 1.28
CA TRP A 141 6.38 -2.81 1.07
C TRP A 141 6.17 -3.15 -0.41
N GLU A 142 7.03 -4.02 -0.93
CA GLU A 142 6.94 -4.57 -2.28
C GLU A 142 7.06 -6.09 -2.21
N PRO A 143 6.36 -6.85 -3.09
CA PRO A 143 6.51 -8.29 -3.14
C PRO A 143 7.93 -8.67 -3.57
N PHE A 144 8.38 -9.85 -3.17
CA PHE A 144 9.66 -10.37 -3.63
C PHE A 144 9.71 -10.46 -5.15
N ASN A 145 10.80 -10.00 -5.76
CA ASN A 145 11.05 -10.12 -7.19
C ASN A 145 11.41 -11.58 -7.56
N ARG A 146 10.47 -12.49 -7.36
CA ARG A 146 10.54 -13.93 -7.69
C ARG A 146 9.29 -14.29 -8.47
N VAL A 147 9.44 -15.06 -9.54
CA VAL A 147 8.32 -15.43 -10.44
C VAL A 147 7.13 -16.02 -9.67
N THR A 148 7.38 -16.87 -8.68
CA THR A 148 6.33 -17.48 -7.84
C THR A 148 5.58 -16.50 -6.95
N SER A 149 6.16 -15.35 -6.65
CA SER A 149 5.56 -14.31 -5.80
C SER A 149 5.02 -13.12 -6.60
N GLN A 150 5.33 -13.04 -7.89
CA GLN A 150 4.86 -11.96 -8.75
C GLN A 150 3.39 -12.16 -9.10
N LEU A 151 2.63 -11.06 -9.07
CA LEU A 151 1.27 -11.03 -9.59
C LEU A 151 1.32 -11.03 -11.12
N GLN A 152 0.59 -11.93 -11.74
CA GLN A 152 0.50 -12.03 -13.19
C GLN A 152 -0.94 -11.82 -13.66
N VAL A 153 -1.10 -11.02 -14.69
CA VAL A 153 -2.35 -10.87 -15.41
C VAL A 153 -2.24 -11.68 -16.69
N VAL A 154 -3.15 -12.60 -16.88
CA VAL A 154 -3.19 -13.49 -18.05
C VAL A 154 -4.50 -13.31 -18.81
N ALA A 155 -4.49 -13.66 -20.11
CA ALA A 155 -5.70 -13.63 -20.92
C ALA A 155 -6.76 -14.56 -20.32
N GLY A 156 -8.02 -14.11 -20.31
CA GLY A 156 -9.17 -14.95 -20.00
C GLY A 156 -9.43 -15.95 -21.14
N GLU A 157 -10.02 -17.10 -20.81
CA GLU A 157 -10.61 -17.96 -21.84
C GLU A 157 -11.87 -17.28 -22.39
N ILE A 158 -11.92 -17.10 -23.71
CA ILE A 158 -13.14 -16.65 -24.39
C ILE A 158 -13.99 -17.91 -24.56
N GLU A 159 -15.04 -18.09 -23.75
CA GLU A 159 -16.07 -19.07 -24.06
C GLU A 159 -16.77 -18.68 -25.36
N ILE A 160 -16.37 -19.30 -26.47
CA ILE A 160 -17.14 -19.23 -27.69
C ILE A 160 -18.37 -20.13 -27.47
N LYS A 161 -19.50 -19.53 -27.06
CA LYS A 161 -20.78 -20.23 -27.14
C LYS A 161 -20.99 -20.62 -28.60
N LYS A 162 -20.88 -21.92 -28.91
CA LYS A 162 -21.31 -22.44 -30.19
C LYS A 162 -22.80 -22.14 -30.33
N PRO A 163 -23.25 -21.71 -31.52
CA PRO A 163 -24.64 -21.45 -31.84
C PRO A 163 -25.51 -22.70 -31.68
#